data_db37542fd958782634f70aa4939ec0b4
#
_entry.id   db37542fd958782634f70aa4939ec0b4
#
_cell.length_a   1.000
_cell.length_b   1.000
_cell.length_c   1.000
_cell.angle_alpha   90.00
_cell.angle_beta   90.00
_cell.angle_gamma   90.00
#
_symmetry.space_group_name_H-M   'P 1'
#
loop_
_entity.id
_entity.type
_entity.pdbx_description
1 polymer ?
#
loop_
_entity_poly.entity_id
_entity_poly.type
_entity_poly.pdbx_seq_one_letter_code
_entity_poly.pdbx_strand_id
1 'polypeptide(L)'
;MIGGFLGAGKTTAVGKLAARLAAQGLRVGVITNDQGRNLVDTAMLRSQGFATEEISGGCFCCRFNSLVEAAHKLTEQSRPQVFITEPVGSCTDLVATVTYPLRRLYGGEFTVAPVSVLVDPIRALRVFGLEEGGSFSENVLYIYLKQLEEADLIVISKCDLLDEARLGSLRAAIAARFPGKEVLAVSPRDGINLDAWFAKIASEEQAAGKAMAVDYAVYADGEALLGWLNCTVVLSAKKAFDADRFLKELAGEVQTRLRAEGAEVAHLKMTLSPEGGLGEIGVVNLVRNDFVPELSMSLEEPVEEGQLIINLRAEAAPALLGRVVRQSVEGAASAVPGLDAQLDHLEHFRPGKPTPTHRFEGVTA
;
A
#
# COMPACT_ATOMS: atom_id res chain seq x y z
N MET A 1 12.64 -3.73 -3.39
CA MET A 1 11.22 -4.00 -3.06
C MET A 1 10.88 -3.36 -1.74
N ILE A 2 9.76 -2.63 -1.69
CA ILE A 2 9.24 -1.97 -0.48
C ILE A 2 7.90 -2.60 -0.13
N GLY A 3 7.92 -3.55 0.79
CA GLY A 3 6.78 -4.28 1.32
C GLY A 3 6.21 -3.67 2.60
N GLY A 4 5.26 -4.35 3.20
CA GLY A 4 4.63 -3.99 4.47
C GLY A 4 3.11 -3.99 4.40
N PHE A 5 2.48 -4.08 5.56
CA PHE A 5 1.04 -4.25 5.66
C PHE A 5 0.25 -3.04 5.11
N LEU A 6 -1.02 -3.25 4.90
CA LEU A 6 -1.95 -2.21 4.44
C LEU A 6 -1.88 -0.98 5.36
N GLY A 7 -1.80 0.21 4.78
CA GLY A 7 -1.70 1.48 5.52
C GLY A 7 -0.32 1.84 6.09
N ALA A 8 0.71 1.03 5.87
CA ALA A 8 2.07 1.28 6.38
C ALA A 8 2.82 2.45 5.70
N GLY A 9 2.28 3.05 4.65
CA GLY A 9 2.89 4.19 3.96
C GLY A 9 3.85 3.82 2.81
N LYS A 10 3.72 2.61 2.26
CA LYS A 10 4.55 2.13 1.16
C LYS A 10 4.60 3.07 -0.04
N THR A 11 3.45 3.43 -0.59
CA THR A 11 3.33 4.28 -1.79
C THR A 11 4.00 5.64 -1.61
N THR A 12 3.83 6.26 -0.43
CA THR A 12 4.51 7.52 -0.10
C THR A 12 6.03 7.34 -0.08
N ALA A 13 6.51 6.26 0.53
CA ALA A 13 7.94 5.93 0.58
C ALA A 13 8.51 5.63 -0.82
N VAL A 14 7.77 4.88 -1.64
CA VAL A 14 8.12 4.60 -3.05
C VAL A 14 8.26 5.90 -3.85
N GLY A 15 7.28 6.81 -3.75
CA GLY A 15 7.34 8.11 -4.42
C GLY A 15 8.55 8.95 -3.97
N LYS A 16 8.85 9.00 -2.66
CA LYS A 16 10.01 9.71 -2.12
C LYS A 16 11.33 9.11 -2.58
N LEU A 17 11.43 7.77 -2.61
CA LEU A 17 12.62 7.09 -3.15
C LEU A 17 12.79 7.34 -4.65
N ALA A 18 11.71 7.24 -5.42
CA ALA A 18 11.73 7.51 -6.85
C ALA A 18 12.19 8.95 -7.15
N ALA A 19 11.63 9.94 -6.44
CA ALA A 19 12.02 11.35 -6.57
C ALA A 19 13.51 11.57 -6.24
N ARG A 20 14.00 10.95 -5.15
CA ARG A 20 15.41 11.05 -4.78
C ARG A 20 16.36 10.47 -5.83
N LEU A 21 16.05 9.26 -6.33
CA LEU A 21 16.88 8.63 -7.36
C LEU A 21 16.85 9.41 -8.67
N ALA A 22 15.68 9.94 -9.05
CA ALA A 22 15.55 10.82 -10.22
C ALA A 22 16.37 12.12 -10.07
N ALA A 23 16.40 12.73 -8.86
CA ALA A 23 17.24 13.89 -8.57
C ALA A 23 18.74 13.59 -8.66
N GLN A 24 19.16 12.33 -8.51
CA GLN A 24 20.51 11.84 -8.74
C GLN A 24 20.80 11.54 -10.22
N GLY A 25 19.86 11.80 -11.11
CA GLY A 25 19.99 11.55 -12.57
C GLY A 25 19.70 10.11 -12.98
N LEU A 26 19.16 9.27 -12.10
CA LEU A 26 18.79 7.90 -12.43
C LEU A 26 17.39 7.84 -13.04
N ARG A 27 17.21 7.02 -14.05
CA ARG A 27 15.90 6.70 -14.60
C ARG A 27 15.26 5.60 -13.75
N VAL A 28 14.06 5.90 -13.23
CA VAL A 28 13.33 5.03 -12.31
C VAL A 28 12.09 4.49 -13.01
N GLY A 29 11.88 3.18 -12.93
CA GLY A 29 10.64 2.51 -13.24
C GLY A 29 9.96 2.05 -11.97
N VAL A 30 8.65 2.27 -11.85
CA VAL A 30 7.87 1.83 -10.70
C VAL A 30 6.91 0.73 -11.12
N ILE A 31 6.82 -0.34 -10.34
CA ILE A 31 5.86 -1.42 -10.56
C ILE A 31 5.01 -1.55 -9.30
N THR A 32 3.75 -1.22 -9.44
CA THR A 32 2.75 -1.35 -8.37
C THR A 32 1.94 -2.63 -8.56
N ASN A 33 1.44 -3.17 -7.46
CA ASN A 33 0.64 -4.40 -7.49
C ASN A 33 -0.58 -4.30 -6.59
N ASP A 34 -1.71 -4.70 -7.13
CA ASP A 34 -2.94 -4.89 -6.36
C ASP A 34 -3.78 -6.03 -6.98
N GLN A 35 -4.73 -6.53 -6.22
CA GLN A 35 -5.65 -7.56 -6.70
C GLN A 35 -6.81 -6.98 -7.53
N GLY A 36 -7.11 -5.67 -7.39
CA GLY A 36 -8.11 -4.94 -8.16
C GLY A 36 -7.53 -4.14 -9.32
N ARG A 37 -8.38 -3.37 -9.99
CA ARG A 37 -8.02 -2.43 -11.07
C ARG A 37 -8.25 -0.98 -10.60
N ASN A 38 -7.71 -0.01 -11.36
CA ASN A 38 -7.86 1.42 -11.09
C ASN A 38 -7.34 1.78 -9.69
N LEU A 39 -6.03 1.71 -9.51
CA LEU A 39 -5.41 1.88 -8.21
C LEU A 39 -5.09 3.34 -7.93
N VAL A 40 -5.47 3.78 -6.75
CA VAL A 40 -5.08 5.07 -6.18
C VAL A 40 -3.54 5.20 -6.15
N ASP A 41 -2.83 4.14 -5.78
CA ASP A 41 -1.37 4.13 -5.71
C ASP A 41 -0.71 4.42 -7.06
N THR A 42 -1.19 3.76 -8.12
CA THR A 42 -0.72 3.98 -9.49
C THR A 42 -1.03 5.39 -9.99
N ALA A 43 -2.25 5.88 -9.74
CA ALA A 43 -2.65 7.24 -10.10
C ALA A 43 -1.76 8.29 -9.43
N MET A 44 -1.48 8.13 -8.13
CA MET A 44 -0.62 9.02 -7.36
C MET A 44 0.83 9.05 -7.88
N LEU A 45 1.41 7.90 -8.23
CA LEU A 45 2.78 7.83 -8.75
C LEU A 45 2.90 8.39 -10.16
N ARG A 46 1.90 8.16 -11.01
CA ARG A 46 1.83 8.73 -12.36
C ARG A 46 1.67 10.25 -12.34
N SER A 47 0.85 10.80 -11.42
CA SER A 47 0.70 12.26 -11.26
C SER A 47 2.00 12.94 -10.85
N GLN A 48 2.91 12.21 -10.19
CA GLN A 48 4.26 12.66 -9.86
C GLN A 48 5.27 12.52 -11.02
N GLY A 49 4.83 12.05 -12.19
CA GLY A 49 5.64 11.94 -13.41
C GLY A 49 6.50 10.68 -13.53
N PHE A 50 6.30 9.66 -12.67
CA PHE A 50 7.07 8.42 -12.75
C PHE A 50 6.52 7.45 -13.79
N ALA A 51 7.43 6.82 -14.57
CA ALA A 51 7.08 5.70 -15.44
C ALA A 51 6.61 4.53 -14.55
N THR A 52 5.31 4.20 -14.63
CA THR A 52 4.67 3.26 -13.72
C THR A 52 3.85 2.23 -14.48
N GLU A 53 4.14 0.95 -14.23
CA GLU A 53 3.32 -0.19 -14.64
C GLU A 53 2.54 -0.75 -13.45
N GLU A 54 1.30 -1.16 -13.70
CA GLU A 54 0.40 -1.74 -12.72
C GLU A 54 0.17 -3.22 -13.04
N ILE A 55 0.38 -4.08 -12.04
CA ILE A 55 -0.01 -5.49 -12.13
C ILE A 55 -1.28 -5.69 -11.30
N SER A 56 -2.35 -6.05 -11.98
CA SER A 56 -3.66 -6.27 -11.36
C SER A 56 -4.10 -7.73 -11.43
N GLY A 57 -5.09 -8.11 -10.61
CA GLY A 57 -5.70 -9.43 -10.61
C GLY A 57 -4.84 -10.53 -9.99
N GLY A 58 -4.00 -10.20 -9.03
CA GLY A 58 -3.20 -11.12 -8.23
C GLY A 58 -1.90 -10.52 -7.73
N CYS A 59 -1.33 -11.10 -6.68
CA CYS A 59 -0.07 -10.63 -6.09
C CYS A 59 1.17 -11.02 -6.93
N PHE A 60 2.30 -10.36 -6.70
CA PHE A 60 3.56 -10.63 -7.41
C PHE A 60 3.96 -12.11 -7.38
N CYS A 61 3.76 -12.80 -6.27
CA CYS A 61 4.08 -14.23 -6.14
C CYS A 61 3.26 -15.09 -7.12
N CYS A 62 1.97 -14.79 -7.29
CA CYS A 62 1.07 -15.52 -8.19
C CYS A 62 1.20 -15.04 -9.65
N ARG A 63 1.68 -13.83 -9.85
CA ARG A 63 1.85 -13.14 -11.14
C ARG A 63 3.31 -12.83 -11.42
N PHE A 64 4.23 -13.73 -11.04
CA PHE A 64 5.67 -13.50 -11.20
C PHE A 64 6.06 -13.17 -12.64
N ASN A 65 5.52 -13.88 -13.62
CA ASN A 65 5.79 -13.59 -15.03
C ASN A 65 5.32 -12.19 -15.42
N SER A 66 4.17 -11.73 -14.93
CA SER A 66 3.69 -10.37 -15.18
C SER A 66 4.58 -9.29 -14.55
N LEU A 67 5.27 -9.60 -13.42
CA LEU A 67 6.27 -8.70 -12.85
C LEU A 67 7.48 -8.55 -13.80
N VAL A 68 7.96 -9.65 -14.36
CA VAL A 68 9.08 -9.63 -15.34
C VAL A 68 8.66 -8.92 -16.64
N GLU A 69 7.46 -9.21 -17.16
CA GLU A 69 6.90 -8.54 -18.32
C GLU A 69 6.77 -7.02 -18.13
N ALA A 70 6.29 -6.58 -16.95
CA ALA A 70 6.20 -5.16 -16.61
C ALA A 70 7.57 -4.48 -16.57
N ALA A 71 8.59 -5.16 -16.01
CA ALA A 71 9.97 -4.67 -16.02
C ALA A 71 10.53 -4.55 -17.44
N HIS A 72 10.31 -5.54 -18.31
CA HIS A 72 10.72 -5.49 -19.73
C HIS A 72 10.00 -4.36 -20.47
N LYS A 73 8.69 -4.21 -20.30
CA LYS A 73 7.89 -3.13 -20.91
C LYS A 73 8.40 -1.75 -20.50
N LEU A 74 8.68 -1.53 -19.23
CA LEU A 74 9.29 -0.29 -18.74
C LEU A 74 10.69 -0.09 -19.33
N THR A 75 11.46 -1.17 -19.52
CA THR A 75 12.78 -1.12 -20.14
C THR A 75 12.71 -0.64 -21.59
N GLU A 76 11.75 -1.11 -22.36
CA GLU A 76 11.52 -0.67 -23.75
C GLU A 76 11.10 0.80 -23.81
N GLN A 77 10.25 1.24 -22.90
CA GLN A 77 9.67 2.59 -22.90
C GLN A 77 10.61 3.67 -22.35
N SER A 78 11.28 3.42 -21.22
CA SER A 78 12.01 4.45 -20.47
C SER A 78 13.43 4.06 -20.07
N ARG A 79 13.83 2.80 -20.33
CA ARG A 79 15.14 2.24 -19.98
C ARG A 79 15.56 2.57 -18.55
N PRO A 80 14.79 2.19 -17.53
CA PRO A 80 15.11 2.49 -16.14
C PRO A 80 16.41 1.79 -15.73
N GLN A 81 17.14 2.45 -14.85
CA GLN A 81 18.34 1.90 -14.20
C GLN A 81 17.99 1.28 -12.86
N VAL A 82 16.87 1.71 -12.29
CA VAL A 82 16.34 1.20 -11.02
C VAL A 82 14.85 0.91 -11.16
N PHE A 83 14.44 -0.27 -10.71
CA PHE A 83 13.04 -0.63 -10.53
C PHE A 83 12.68 -0.56 -9.06
N ILE A 84 11.61 0.15 -8.72
CA ILE A 84 11.02 0.14 -7.39
C ILE A 84 9.72 -0.65 -7.48
N THR A 85 9.61 -1.71 -6.68
CA THR A 85 8.41 -2.56 -6.67
C THR A 85 7.67 -2.43 -5.36
N GLU A 86 6.35 -2.19 -5.45
CA GLU A 86 5.42 -2.16 -4.33
C GLU A 86 4.46 -3.35 -4.41
N PRO A 87 4.65 -4.39 -3.58
CA PRO A 87 3.74 -5.53 -3.54
C PRO A 87 2.42 -5.18 -2.84
N VAL A 88 1.42 -6.03 -3.05
CA VAL A 88 0.14 -5.97 -2.31
C VAL A 88 0.38 -5.99 -0.80
N GLY A 89 -0.33 -5.13 -0.07
CA GLY A 89 -0.11 -4.98 1.39
C GLY A 89 -0.48 -6.20 2.24
N SER A 90 -1.20 -7.18 1.70
CA SER A 90 -1.47 -8.46 2.37
C SER A 90 -0.53 -9.59 1.93
N CYS A 91 0.42 -9.35 1.01
CA CYS A 91 1.34 -10.38 0.55
C CYS A 91 2.48 -10.62 1.53
N THR A 92 2.84 -11.88 1.69
CA THR A 92 4.04 -12.35 2.41
C THR A 92 4.69 -13.50 1.64
N ASP A 93 5.83 -14.01 2.11
CA ASP A 93 6.71 -15.00 1.43
C ASP A 93 7.34 -14.45 0.13
N LEU A 94 7.47 -13.13 0.04
CA LEU A 94 7.98 -12.43 -1.14
C LEU A 94 9.46 -12.71 -1.41
N VAL A 95 10.23 -13.00 -0.36
CA VAL A 95 11.63 -13.38 -0.51
C VAL A 95 11.74 -14.70 -1.28
N ALA A 96 11.01 -15.74 -0.86
CA ALA A 96 11.03 -17.06 -1.49
C ALA A 96 10.35 -17.09 -2.87
N THR A 97 9.34 -16.25 -3.08
CA THR A 97 8.44 -16.31 -4.25
C THR A 97 8.71 -15.24 -5.29
N VAL A 98 9.46 -14.20 -4.95
CA VAL A 98 9.77 -13.08 -5.86
C VAL A 98 11.27 -12.82 -5.92
N THR A 99 11.94 -12.46 -4.79
CA THR A 99 13.34 -12.04 -4.87
C THR A 99 14.29 -13.17 -5.19
N TYR A 100 14.12 -14.35 -4.61
CA TYR A 100 14.94 -15.51 -4.96
C TYR A 100 14.71 -16.01 -6.39
N PRO A 101 13.46 -16.10 -6.92
CA PRO A 101 13.23 -16.34 -8.33
C PRO A 101 13.89 -15.30 -9.25
N LEU A 102 13.79 -13.99 -8.94
CA LEU A 102 14.48 -12.95 -9.73
C LEU A 102 15.99 -13.18 -9.77
N ARG A 103 16.63 -13.42 -8.61
CA ARG A 103 18.08 -13.65 -8.52
C ARG A 103 18.51 -14.93 -9.22
N ARG A 104 17.69 -15.98 -9.15
CA ARG A 104 18.03 -17.30 -9.70
C ARG A 104 17.78 -17.42 -11.19
N LEU A 105 16.67 -16.87 -11.67
CA LEU A 105 16.24 -16.99 -13.07
C LEU A 105 16.71 -15.81 -13.94
N TYR A 106 16.89 -14.64 -13.33
CA TYR A 106 17.17 -13.37 -13.99
C TYR A 106 18.35 -12.61 -13.37
N GLY A 107 19.23 -13.30 -12.64
CA GLY A 107 20.39 -12.69 -11.97
C GLY A 107 21.42 -12.05 -12.90
N GLY A 108 21.39 -12.37 -14.20
CA GLY A 108 22.18 -11.67 -15.21
C GLY A 108 21.59 -10.33 -15.65
N GLU A 109 20.31 -10.07 -15.33
CA GLU A 109 19.57 -8.87 -15.72
C GLU A 109 19.30 -7.96 -14.51
N PHE A 110 19.01 -8.55 -13.33
CA PHE A 110 18.59 -7.82 -12.15
C PHE A 110 19.45 -8.13 -10.93
N THR A 111 19.88 -7.07 -10.26
CA THR A 111 20.41 -7.12 -8.90
C THR A 111 19.30 -6.75 -7.93
N VAL A 112 19.11 -7.54 -6.87
CA VAL A 112 18.05 -7.33 -5.89
C VAL A 112 18.62 -6.66 -4.64
N ALA A 113 18.12 -5.49 -4.31
CA ALA A 113 18.42 -4.77 -3.07
C ALA A 113 17.71 -5.41 -1.86
N PRO A 114 18.17 -5.15 -0.61
CA PRO A 114 17.50 -5.62 0.59
C PRO A 114 16.01 -5.28 0.62
N VAL A 115 15.18 -6.27 0.98
CA VAL A 115 13.73 -6.09 1.10
C VAL A 115 13.41 -5.29 2.34
N SER A 116 12.81 -4.11 2.14
CA SER A 116 12.33 -3.27 3.23
C SER A 116 10.85 -3.54 3.50
N VAL A 117 10.51 -3.82 4.75
CA VAL A 117 9.12 -3.98 5.20
C VAL A 117 8.74 -2.82 6.11
N LEU A 118 7.79 -2.01 5.66
CA LEU A 118 7.29 -0.87 6.42
C LEU A 118 6.22 -1.31 7.43
N VAL A 119 6.28 -0.72 8.62
CA VAL A 119 5.28 -0.89 9.67
C VAL A 119 4.67 0.43 10.10
N ASP A 120 3.34 0.52 10.18
CA ASP A 120 2.66 1.63 10.84
C ASP A 120 2.92 1.55 12.34
N PRO A 121 3.44 2.61 12.98
CA PRO A 121 3.93 2.53 14.35
C PRO A 121 2.82 2.29 15.37
N ILE A 122 1.64 2.88 15.18
CA ILE A 122 0.53 2.71 16.13
C ILE A 122 -0.05 1.29 16.02
N ARG A 123 -0.20 0.76 14.81
CA ARG A 123 -0.60 -0.62 14.61
C ARG A 123 0.42 -1.59 15.20
N ALA A 124 1.72 -1.32 14.99
CA ALA A 124 2.80 -2.12 15.56
C ALA A 124 2.76 -2.14 17.10
N LEU A 125 2.58 -0.98 17.76
CA LEU A 125 2.44 -0.93 19.23
C LEU A 125 1.34 -1.86 19.73
N ARG A 126 0.20 -1.95 19.04
CA ARG A 126 -0.91 -2.85 19.40
C ARG A 126 -0.59 -4.32 19.12
N VAL A 127 -0.02 -4.62 17.96
CA VAL A 127 0.38 -5.99 17.59
C VAL A 127 1.40 -6.57 18.57
N PHE A 128 2.29 -5.72 19.10
CA PHE A 128 3.27 -6.13 20.11
C PHE A 128 2.76 -6.00 21.56
N GLY A 129 1.48 -5.67 21.78
CA GLY A 129 0.88 -5.57 23.11
C GLY A 129 1.39 -4.42 23.97
N LEU A 130 1.95 -3.39 23.34
CA LEU A 130 2.46 -2.18 24.03
C LEU A 130 1.37 -1.12 24.23
N GLU A 131 0.30 -1.19 23.45
CA GLU A 131 -0.87 -0.31 23.56
C GLU A 131 -2.17 -1.09 23.28
N GLU A 132 -3.25 -0.67 23.91
CA GLU A 132 -4.58 -1.17 23.63
C GLU A 132 -5.20 -0.47 22.40
N GLY A 133 -6.17 -1.13 21.75
CA GLY A 133 -6.91 -0.56 20.63
C GLY A 133 -7.42 -1.62 19.65
N GLY A 134 -8.00 -1.17 18.55
CA GLY A 134 -8.46 -2.05 17.47
C GLY A 134 -7.33 -2.88 16.89
N SER A 135 -7.59 -4.15 16.69
CA SER A 135 -6.65 -5.13 16.13
C SER A 135 -7.39 -6.04 15.15
N PHE A 136 -6.64 -6.74 14.34
CA PHE A 136 -7.15 -7.77 13.43
C PHE A 136 -7.19 -9.14 14.12
N SER A 137 -7.92 -10.08 13.50
CA SER A 137 -7.91 -11.49 13.91
C SER A 137 -6.52 -12.12 13.80
N GLU A 138 -6.32 -13.25 14.49
CA GLU A 138 -5.04 -13.96 14.54
C GLU A 138 -4.52 -14.34 13.15
N ASN A 139 -5.41 -14.74 12.22
CA ASN A 139 -5.01 -15.12 10.87
C ASN A 139 -4.53 -13.92 10.04
N VAL A 140 -5.12 -12.74 10.22
CA VAL A 140 -4.64 -11.49 9.59
C VAL A 140 -3.33 -11.05 10.23
N LEU A 141 -3.20 -11.16 11.56
CA LEU A 141 -1.94 -10.88 12.26
C LEU A 141 -0.82 -11.85 11.90
N TYR A 142 -1.13 -13.09 11.53
CA TYR A 142 -0.16 -14.03 10.99
C TYR A 142 0.54 -13.45 9.75
N ILE A 143 -0.22 -12.88 8.81
CA ILE A 143 0.35 -12.23 7.60
C ILE A 143 1.28 -11.08 8.00
N TYR A 144 0.81 -10.21 8.91
CA TYR A 144 1.59 -9.07 9.39
C TYR A 144 2.94 -9.50 9.98
N LEU A 145 2.94 -10.52 10.86
CA LEU A 145 4.16 -11.03 11.50
C LEU A 145 5.08 -11.73 10.50
N LYS A 146 4.54 -12.44 9.51
CA LYS A 146 5.33 -13.08 8.45
C LYS A 146 6.02 -12.07 7.55
N GLN A 147 5.41 -10.93 7.27
CA GLN A 147 6.08 -9.84 6.56
C GLN A 147 7.32 -9.32 7.32
N LEU A 148 7.23 -9.18 8.65
CA LEU A 148 8.39 -8.77 9.45
C LEU A 148 9.46 -9.86 9.52
N GLU A 149 9.05 -11.13 9.58
CA GLU A 149 9.97 -12.28 9.60
C GLU A 149 10.80 -12.37 8.31
N GLU A 150 10.21 -12.09 7.14
CA GLU A 150 10.93 -12.14 5.86
C GLU A 150 11.80 -10.90 5.56
N ALA A 151 11.55 -9.76 6.23
CA ALA A 151 12.23 -8.50 5.96
C ALA A 151 13.76 -8.63 6.10
N ASP A 152 14.51 -8.01 5.19
CA ASP A 152 15.92 -7.72 5.42
C ASP A 152 16.06 -6.48 6.33
N LEU A 153 15.19 -5.48 6.11
CA LEU A 153 15.08 -4.25 6.90
C LEU A 153 13.64 -4.06 7.38
N ILE A 154 13.43 -3.93 8.68
CA ILE A 154 12.14 -3.52 9.25
C ILE A 154 12.18 -2.00 9.41
N VAL A 155 11.23 -1.31 8.77
CA VAL A 155 11.20 0.15 8.72
C VAL A 155 9.95 0.67 9.43
N ILE A 156 10.11 1.18 10.64
CA ILE A 156 9.04 1.88 11.37
C ILE A 156 8.79 3.19 10.62
N SER A 157 7.71 3.23 9.85
CA SER A 157 7.29 4.43 9.12
C SER A 157 6.56 5.40 10.06
N LYS A 158 6.29 6.64 9.60
CA LYS A 158 5.54 7.63 10.37
C LYS A 158 6.04 7.76 11.82
N CYS A 159 7.35 7.70 12.02
CA CYS A 159 7.97 7.78 13.35
C CYS A 159 7.68 9.12 14.06
N ASP A 160 7.28 10.14 13.30
CA ASP A 160 6.79 11.45 13.76
C ASP A 160 5.51 11.33 14.63
N LEU A 161 4.77 10.24 14.56
CA LEU A 161 3.61 9.98 15.42
C LEU A 161 3.96 9.48 16.82
N LEU A 162 5.22 9.17 17.09
CA LEU A 162 5.69 8.64 18.37
C LEU A 162 6.68 9.58 19.04
N ASP A 163 6.58 9.68 20.35
CA ASP A 163 7.68 10.19 21.16
C ASP A 163 8.84 9.17 21.26
N GLU A 164 9.99 9.61 21.81
CA GLU A 164 11.18 8.76 21.92
C GLU A 164 10.96 7.52 22.79
N ALA A 165 10.16 7.61 23.84
CA ALA A 165 9.90 6.49 24.75
C ALA A 165 9.08 5.40 24.07
N ARG A 166 8.02 5.78 23.36
CA ARG A 166 7.18 4.85 22.60
C ARG A 166 7.96 4.22 21.43
N LEU A 167 8.75 5.03 20.72
CA LEU A 167 9.60 4.54 19.62
C LEU A 167 10.66 3.59 20.14
N GLY A 168 11.29 3.89 21.27
CA GLY A 168 12.28 3.02 21.93
C GLY A 168 11.67 1.68 22.34
N SER A 169 10.48 1.71 22.98
CA SER A 169 9.74 0.51 23.38
C SER A 169 9.35 -0.36 22.18
N LEU A 170 8.89 0.26 21.10
CA LEU A 170 8.53 -0.47 19.87
C LEU A 170 9.75 -1.11 19.21
N ARG A 171 10.87 -0.39 19.10
CA ARG A 171 12.13 -0.96 18.58
C ARG A 171 12.60 -2.15 19.40
N ALA A 172 12.56 -2.04 20.73
CA ALA A 172 12.94 -3.14 21.63
C ALA A 172 12.06 -4.37 21.45
N ALA A 173 10.73 -4.19 21.33
CA ALA A 173 9.79 -5.29 21.12
C ALA A 173 10.00 -5.97 19.75
N ILE A 174 10.22 -5.22 18.68
CA ILE A 174 10.53 -5.76 17.35
C ILE A 174 11.85 -6.53 17.39
N ALA A 175 12.91 -5.96 17.97
CA ALA A 175 14.22 -6.60 18.07
C ALA A 175 14.18 -7.89 18.90
N ALA A 176 13.41 -7.92 19.98
CA ALA A 176 13.20 -9.12 20.79
C ALA A 176 12.46 -10.23 20.03
N ARG A 177 11.49 -9.87 19.21
CA ARG A 177 10.67 -10.82 18.43
C ARG A 177 11.37 -11.34 17.18
N PHE A 178 12.21 -10.48 16.55
CA PHE A 178 12.92 -10.74 15.31
C PHE A 178 14.43 -10.49 15.50
N PRO A 179 15.13 -11.32 16.26
CA PRO A 179 16.56 -11.12 16.56
C PRO A 179 17.38 -11.11 15.26
N GLY A 180 18.33 -10.19 15.19
CA GLY A 180 19.22 -10.04 14.02
C GLY A 180 18.65 -9.21 12.87
N LYS A 181 17.39 -8.78 12.93
CA LYS A 181 16.82 -7.85 11.94
C LYS A 181 17.22 -6.41 12.29
N GLU A 182 17.61 -5.67 11.26
CA GLU A 182 17.85 -4.24 11.43
C GLU A 182 16.53 -3.47 11.44
N VAL A 183 16.38 -2.56 12.41
CA VAL A 183 15.17 -1.76 12.61
C VAL A 183 15.49 -0.29 12.43
N LEU A 184 14.95 0.31 11.39
CA LEU A 184 15.03 1.74 11.09
C LEU A 184 13.73 2.44 11.49
N ALA A 185 13.79 3.73 11.76
CA ALA A 185 12.62 4.57 11.97
C ALA A 185 12.70 5.80 11.06
N VAL A 186 11.65 6.02 10.27
CA VAL A 186 11.58 7.06 9.25
C VAL A 186 10.24 7.77 9.26
N SER A 187 10.19 9.03 8.80
CA SER A 187 8.95 9.68 8.37
C SER A 187 9.05 10.05 6.89
N PRO A 188 8.40 9.31 5.98
CA PRO A 188 8.38 9.69 4.57
C PRO A 188 7.73 11.05 4.32
N ARG A 189 6.74 11.45 5.14
CA ARG A 189 6.09 12.75 5.03
C ARG A 189 7.06 13.88 5.33
N ASP A 190 7.74 13.80 6.46
CA ASP A 190 8.58 14.88 6.97
C ASP A 190 10.07 14.76 6.53
N GLY A 191 10.41 13.71 5.77
CA GLY A 191 11.76 13.47 5.29
C GLY A 191 12.74 12.95 6.35
N ILE A 192 12.23 12.51 7.53
CA ILE A 192 13.10 12.10 8.65
C ILE A 192 13.76 10.74 8.31
N ASN A 193 15.09 10.68 8.45
CA ASN A 193 15.94 9.50 8.29
C ASN A 193 15.82 8.78 6.93
N LEU A 194 15.22 9.39 5.92
CA LEU A 194 15.09 8.78 4.59
C LEU A 194 16.45 8.57 3.91
N ASP A 195 17.38 9.49 4.11
CA ASP A 195 18.69 9.44 3.46
C ASP A 195 19.48 8.20 3.86
N ALA A 196 19.51 7.86 5.13
CA ALA A 196 20.21 6.68 5.63
C ALA A 196 19.57 5.39 5.11
N TRP A 197 18.23 5.30 5.13
CA TRP A 197 17.51 4.15 4.61
C TRP A 197 17.72 4.00 3.10
N PHE A 198 17.53 5.07 2.33
CA PHE A 198 17.66 5.02 0.87
C PHE A 198 19.09 4.75 0.40
N ALA A 199 20.10 5.31 1.10
CA ALA A 199 21.50 4.99 0.81
C ALA A 199 21.78 3.51 1.02
N LYS A 200 21.26 2.92 2.09
CA LYS A 200 21.45 1.49 2.39
C LYS A 200 20.86 0.59 1.29
N ILE A 201 19.60 0.77 0.93
CA ILE A 201 18.96 -0.05 -0.11
C ILE A 201 19.50 0.20 -1.53
N ALA A 202 20.15 1.34 -1.77
CA ALA A 202 20.77 1.66 -3.05
C ALA A 202 22.21 1.11 -3.17
N SER A 203 22.90 0.85 -2.05
CA SER A 203 24.30 0.42 -2.04
C SER A 203 24.50 -1.06 -1.69
N GLU A 204 23.49 -1.71 -1.13
CA GLU A 204 23.59 -3.11 -0.68
C GLU A 204 22.78 -4.04 -1.57
N GLU A 205 23.27 -5.27 -1.72
CA GLU A 205 22.53 -6.37 -2.33
C GLU A 205 21.87 -7.21 -1.23
N GLN A 206 20.73 -7.80 -1.54
CA GLN A 206 20.05 -8.71 -0.64
C GLN A 206 20.98 -9.87 -0.26
N ALA A 207 21.18 -10.08 1.03
CA ALA A 207 21.97 -11.20 1.52
C ALA A 207 21.33 -12.55 1.12
N ALA A 208 22.19 -13.55 0.87
CA ALA A 208 21.71 -14.91 0.72
C ALA A 208 21.26 -15.45 2.08
N GLY A 209 20.12 -16.13 2.11
CA GLY A 209 19.56 -16.70 3.33
C GLY A 209 18.62 -17.86 3.01
N LYS A 210 18.08 -18.48 4.05
CA LYS A 210 17.03 -19.49 3.92
C LYS A 210 15.67 -18.82 4.00
N ALA A 211 14.76 -19.21 3.11
CA ALA A 211 13.38 -18.74 3.15
C ALA A 211 12.69 -19.15 4.47
N MET A 212 11.80 -18.30 4.96
CA MET A 212 11.00 -18.63 6.14
C MET A 212 9.98 -19.72 5.83
N ALA A 213 9.51 -20.42 6.86
CA ALA A 213 8.38 -21.33 6.74
C ALA A 213 7.06 -20.58 6.74
N VAL A 214 6.17 -20.89 5.78
CA VAL A 214 4.84 -20.29 5.67
C VAL A 214 3.77 -21.37 5.62
N ASP A 215 2.76 -21.25 6.49
CA ASP A 215 1.55 -22.04 6.39
C ASP A 215 0.58 -21.33 5.43
N TYR A 216 0.49 -21.85 4.21
CA TYR A 216 -0.37 -21.29 3.15
C TYR A 216 -1.87 -21.46 3.41
N ALA A 217 -2.28 -22.34 4.34
CA ALA A 217 -3.68 -22.44 4.74
C ALA A 217 -4.04 -21.24 5.64
N VAL A 218 -3.25 -21.01 6.69
CA VAL A 218 -3.43 -19.85 7.58
C VAL A 218 -3.28 -18.53 6.82
N TYR A 219 -2.33 -18.45 5.89
CA TYR A 219 -2.14 -17.28 5.04
C TYR A 219 -3.38 -17.02 4.17
N ALA A 220 -3.91 -18.03 3.50
CA ALA A 220 -5.12 -17.91 2.67
C ALA A 220 -6.35 -17.51 3.49
N ASP A 221 -6.50 -18.08 4.69
CA ASP A 221 -7.60 -17.72 5.60
C ASP A 221 -7.50 -16.28 6.06
N GLY A 222 -6.29 -15.80 6.39
CA GLY A 222 -6.04 -14.41 6.76
C GLY A 222 -6.36 -13.41 5.63
N GLU A 223 -5.93 -13.71 4.39
CA GLU A 223 -6.30 -12.90 3.23
C GLU A 223 -7.81 -12.90 2.97
N ALA A 224 -8.46 -14.05 3.13
CA ALA A 224 -9.90 -14.18 2.93
C ALA A 224 -10.74 -13.43 3.97
N LEU A 225 -10.19 -13.11 5.14
CA LEU A 225 -10.87 -12.27 6.14
C LEU A 225 -10.89 -10.79 5.75
N LEU A 226 -9.91 -10.34 4.96
CA LEU A 226 -9.87 -9.00 4.42
C LEU A 226 -10.83 -8.89 3.23
N GLY A 227 -11.92 -8.16 3.39
CA GLY A 227 -12.78 -7.74 2.29
C GLY A 227 -12.09 -6.67 1.46
N TRP A 228 -12.23 -6.78 0.15
CA TRP A 228 -11.68 -5.86 -0.84
C TRP A 228 -12.79 -5.18 -1.60
N LEU A 229 -12.66 -3.87 -1.79
CA LEU A 229 -13.56 -3.08 -2.61
C LEU A 229 -12.76 -2.09 -3.44
N ASN A 230 -13.10 -2.01 -4.73
CA ASN A 230 -12.69 -0.95 -5.64
C ASN A 230 -13.95 -0.35 -6.27
N CYS A 231 -14.00 0.97 -6.30
CA CYS A 231 -15.14 1.71 -6.83
C CYS A 231 -14.66 2.90 -7.64
N THR A 232 -15.31 3.16 -8.75
CA THR A 232 -15.15 4.37 -9.57
C THR A 232 -16.49 5.08 -9.62
N VAL A 233 -16.48 6.37 -9.35
CA VAL A 233 -17.65 7.24 -9.37
C VAL A 233 -17.37 8.42 -10.29
N VAL A 234 -18.27 8.72 -11.20
CA VAL A 234 -18.27 9.95 -11.99
C VAL A 234 -19.05 11.00 -11.21
N LEU A 235 -18.40 12.13 -10.96
CA LEU A 235 -18.98 13.27 -10.27
C LEU A 235 -19.25 14.39 -11.27
N SER A 236 -20.45 14.97 -11.22
CA SER A 236 -20.83 16.14 -12.02
C SER A 236 -21.69 17.09 -11.18
N ALA A 237 -21.28 18.32 -11.04
CA ALA A 237 -21.95 19.33 -10.23
C ALA A 237 -22.39 20.53 -11.08
N LYS A 238 -23.55 21.09 -10.75
CA LYS A 238 -24.04 22.33 -11.39
C LYS A 238 -23.23 23.58 -11.02
N LYS A 239 -22.47 23.51 -9.95
CA LYS A 239 -21.57 24.57 -9.47
C LYS A 239 -20.35 23.86 -8.85
N ALA A 240 -19.19 24.44 -9.06
CA ALA A 240 -17.95 23.96 -8.48
C ALA A 240 -18.05 23.76 -6.96
N PHE A 241 -17.53 22.66 -6.45
CA PHE A 241 -17.54 22.30 -5.04
C PHE A 241 -16.12 22.06 -4.52
N ASP A 242 -15.94 22.17 -3.22
CA ASP A 242 -14.69 21.88 -2.51
C ASP A 242 -14.48 20.37 -2.47
N ALA A 243 -13.61 19.88 -3.36
CA ALA A 243 -13.32 18.47 -3.51
C ALA A 243 -12.55 17.88 -2.31
N ASP A 244 -11.68 18.66 -1.68
CA ASP A 244 -10.91 18.23 -0.50
C ASP A 244 -11.82 18.02 0.70
N ARG A 245 -12.75 18.91 0.90
CA ARG A 245 -13.78 18.77 1.93
C ARG A 245 -14.67 17.57 1.65
N PHE A 246 -15.13 17.40 0.40
CA PHE A 246 -15.95 16.27 -0.01
C PHE A 246 -15.24 14.93 0.25
N LEU A 247 -13.97 14.81 -0.11
CA LEU A 247 -13.16 13.61 0.13
C LEU A 247 -13.04 13.27 1.62
N LYS A 248 -12.79 14.28 2.47
CA LYS A 248 -12.69 14.08 3.93
C LYS A 248 -14.03 13.66 4.54
N GLU A 249 -15.12 14.32 4.15
CA GLU A 249 -16.45 14.01 4.66
C GLU A 249 -16.90 12.61 4.23
N LEU A 250 -16.67 12.22 2.96
CA LEU A 250 -16.96 10.88 2.46
C LEU A 250 -16.14 9.81 3.18
N ALA A 251 -14.84 10.03 3.38
CA ALA A 251 -14.00 9.08 4.10
C ALA A 251 -14.43 8.93 5.58
N GLY A 252 -14.82 10.02 6.23
CA GLY A 252 -15.38 10.01 7.60
C GLY A 252 -16.72 9.28 7.69
N GLU A 253 -17.57 9.40 6.68
CA GLU A 253 -18.84 8.69 6.62
C GLU A 253 -18.62 7.17 6.45
N VAL A 254 -17.72 6.76 5.55
CA VAL A 254 -17.32 5.35 5.39
C VAL A 254 -16.77 4.80 6.71
N GLN A 255 -15.88 5.53 7.37
CA GLN A 255 -15.31 5.16 8.67
C GLN A 255 -16.39 4.96 9.72
N THR A 256 -17.31 5.90 9.84
CA THR A 256 -18.40 5.87 10.83
C THR A 256 -19.29 4.65 10.64
N ARG A 257 -19.66 4.35 9.40
CA ARG A 257 -20.50 3.19 9.09
C ARG A 257 -19.77 1.87 9.32
N LEU A 258 -18.50 1.75 8.93
CA LEU A 258 -17.70 0.54 9.19
C LEU A 258 -17.51 0.30 10.68
N ARG A 259 -17.27 1.37 11.47
CA ARG A 259 -17.15 1.27 12.92
C ARG A 259 -18.45 0.79 13.57
N ALA A 260 -19.60 1.27 13.10
CA ALA A 260 -20.91 0.84 13.61
C ALA A 260 -21.19 -0.65 13.34
N GLU A 261 -20.60 -1.21 12.29
CA GLU A 261 -20.70 -2.64 11.93
C GLU A 261 -19.58 -3.49 12.57
N GLY A 262 -18.72 -2.89 13.40
CA GLY A 262 -17.61 -3.59 14.07
C GLY A 262 -16.47 -4.01 13.13
N ALA A 263 -16.41 -3.46 11.93
CA ALA A 263 -15.39 -3.78 10.93
C ALA A 263 -14.09 -2.98 11.18
N GLU A 264 -12.92 -3.64 11.14
CA GLU A 264 -11.62 -2.96 11.28
C GLU A 264 -11.07 -2.56 9.92
N VAL A 265 -10.83 -1.25 9.75
CA VAL A 265 -10.22 -0.69 8.52
C VAL A 265 -8.75 -1.05 8.47
N ALA A 266 -8.36 -1.76 7.44
CA ALA A 266 -6.96 -1.97 7.10
C ALA A 266 -6.41 -0.77 6.33
N HIS A 267 -7.21 -0.26 5.36
CA HIS A 267 -6.84 0.86 4.52
C HIS A 267 -8.03 1.35 3.68
N LEU A 268 -8.28 2.64 3.69
CA LEU A 268 -9.15 3.33 2.75
C LEU A 268 -8.32 4.39 2.04
N LYS A 269 -8.29 4.36 0.73
CA LYS A 269 -7.73 5.41 -0.13
C LYS A 269 -8.79 5.90 -1.11
N MET A 270 -8.83 7.20 -1.31
CA MET A 270 -9.65 7.82 -2.34
C MET A 270 -8.84 8.83 -3.12
N THR A 271 -9.04 8.89 -4.42
CA THR A 271 -8.55 9.98 -5.28
C THR A 271 -9.69 10.62 -6.01
N LEU A 272 -9.63 11.92 -6.15
CA LEU A 272 -10.49 12.67 -7.03
C LEU A 272 -9.63 13.39 -8.08
N SER A 273 -9.87 13.05 -9.34
CA SER A 273 -9.20 13.65 -10.50
C SER A 273 -10.20 14.54 -11.24
N PRO A 274 -10.00 15.86 -11.30
CA PRO A 274 -10.85 16.76 -12.08
C PRO A 274 -10.82 16.41 -13.57
N GLU A 275 -11.95 16.54 -14.26
CA GLU A 275 -11.98 16.44 -15.72
C GLU A 275 -11.28 17.67 -16.34
N GLY A 276 -10.39 17.42 -17.31
CA GLY A 276 -9.57 18.47 -17.91
C GLY A 276 -8.43 19.02 -17.06
N GLY A 277 -8.23 18.47 -15.84
CA GLY A 277 -7.08 18.79 -14.99
C GLY A 277 -5.76 18.28 -15.58
N LEU A 278 -4.67 19.04 -15.39
CA LEU A 278 -3.32 18.71 -15.92
C LEU A 278 -2.60 17.64 -15.07
N GLY A 279 -3.33 16.64 -14.58
CA GLY A 279 -2.78 15.57 -13.75
C GLY A 279 -2.83 15.87 -12.24
N GLU A 280 -3.49 16.93 -11.83
CA GLU A 280 -3.76 17.23 -10.41
C GLU A 280 -4.78 16.24 -9.85
N ILE A 281 -4.55 15.80 -8.62
CA ILE A 281 -5.44 14.89 -7.92
C ILE A 281 -5.55 15.27 -6.44
N GLY A 282 -6.76 15.18 -5.89
CA GLY A 282 -6.97 15.16 -4.44
C GLY A 282 -6.82 13.73 -3.93
N VAL A 283 -6.13 13.52 -2.81
CA VAL A 283 -5.94 12.19 -2.22
C VAL A 283 -6.24 12.21 -0.73
N VAL A 284 -7.17 11.36 -0.29
CA VAL A 284 -7.45 11.12 1.12
C VAL A 284 -7.14 9.68 1.51
N ASN A 285 -6.57 9.50 2.71
CA ASN A 285 -6.23 8.19 3.27
C ASN A 285 -6.84 8.03 4.67
N LEU A 286 -7.27 6.80 4.98
CA LEU A 286 -7.62 6.37 6.33
C LEU A 286 -7.00 4.99 6.56
N VAL A 287 -6.24 4.84 7.63
CA VAL A 287 -5.45 3.61 7.90
C VAL A 287 -5.93 2.81 9.11
N ARG A 288 -6.84 3.37 9.91
CA ARG A 288 -7.41 2.74 11.12
C ARG A 288 -8.73 3.39 11.49
N ASN A 289 -9.58 2.64 12.23
CA ASN A 289 -10.86 3.17 12.69
C ASN A 289 -10.75 4.34 13.68
N ASP A 290 -9.67 4.44 14.43
CA ASP A 290 -9.42 5.46 15.46
C ASP A 290 -8.54 6.61 14.96
N PHE A 291 -8.35 6.72 13.65
CA PHE A 291 -7.61 7.81 13.03
C PHE A 291 -8.55 8.73 12.25
N VAL A 292 -8.12 9.93 11.95
CA VAL A 292 -8.88 10.87 11.11
C VAL A 292 -8.50 10.66 9.63
N PRO A 293 -9.44 10.81 8.69
CA PRO A 293 -9.11 10.84 7.28
C PRO A 293 -8.12 11.96 6.98
N GLU A 294 -6.96 11.61 6.41
CA GLU A 294 -5.85 12.52 6.14
C GLU A 294 -5.78 12.84 4.65
N LEU A 295 -5.81 14.13 4.31
CA LEU A 295 -5.59 14.60 2.95
C LEU A 295 -4.08 14.62 2.67
N SER A 296 -3.65 13.75 1.77
CA SER A 296 -2.24 13.61 1.39
C SER A 296 -1.85 14.47 0.19
N MET A 297 -2.83 14.80 -0.65
CA MET A 297 -2.71 15.74 -1.77
C MET A 297 -4.01 16.55 -1.86
N SER A 298 -3.88 17.86 -1.98
CA SER A 298 -5.00 18.81 -2.11
C SER A 298 -5.20 19.21 -3.54
N LEU A 299 -6.45 19.51 -3.89
CA LEU A 299 -6.81 20.25 -5.09
C LEU A 299 -6.92 21.73 -4.74
N GLU A 300 -6.18 22.58 -5.44
CA GLU A 300 -6.17 24.03 -5.17
C GLU A 300 -7.49 24.68 -5.59
N GLU A 301 -8.10 24.18 -6.67
CA GLU A 301 -9.30 24.76 -7.26
C GLU A 301 -10.54 23.90 -7.01
N PRO A 302 -11.72 24.52 -6.83
CA PRO A 302 -13.00 23.81 -6.78
C PRO A 302 -13.29 23.06 -8.08
N VAL A 303 -13.99 21.92 -7.98
CA VAL A 303 -14.22 20.98 -9.08
C VAL A 303 -15.70 20.98 -9.49
N GLU A 304 -15.99 20.99 -10.79
CA GLU A 304 -17.34 20.77 -11.32
C GLU A 304 -17.56 19.34 -11.77
N GLU A 305 -16.57 18.75 -12.45
CA GLU A 305 -16.62 17.39 -12.99
C GLU A 305 -15.33 16.65 -12.66
N GLY A 306 -15.45 15.36 -12.35
CA GLY A 306 -14.27 14.55 -12.04
C GLY A 306 -14.57 13.09 -11.81
N GLN A 307 -13.50 12.30 -11.71
CA GLN A 307 -13.55 10.88 -11.39
C GLN A 307 -13.04 10.65 -9.97
N LEU A 308 -13.88 10.02 -9.16
CA LEU A 308 -13.51 9.54 -7.83
C LEU A 308 -13.20 8.04 -7.88
N ILE A 309 -12.03 7.66 -7.40
CA ILE A 309 -11.64 6.25 -7.21
C ILE A 309 -11.58 5.97 -5.71
N ILE A 310 -12.19 4.88 -5.28
CA ILE A 310 -12.21 4.41 -3.89
C ILE A 310 -11.62 3.01 -3.82
N ASN A 311 -10.55 2.84 -3.06
CA ASN A 311 -9.99 1.55 -2.71
C ASN A 311 -10.11 1.33 -1.20
N LEU A 312 -10.90 0.33 -0.78
CA LEU A 312 -11.16 -0.01 0.62
C LEU A 312 -10.76 -1.45 0.90
N ARG A 313 -10.02 -1.63 1.99
CA ARG A 313 -9.64 -2.93 2.54
C ARG A 313 -9.96 -2.92 4.03
N ALA A 314 -10.78 -3.87 4.48
CA ALA A 314 -11.17 -3.97 5.89
C ALA A 314 -11.42 -5.43 6.26
N GLU A 315 -11.24 -5.78 7.52
CA GLU A 315 -11.66 -7.08 8.03
C GLU A 315 -13.19 -7.09 8.15
N ALA A 316 -13.84 -7.44 7.04
CA ALA A 316 -15.30 -7.42 6.89
C ALA A 316 -15.73 -8.26 5.67
N ALA A 317 -17.02 -8.59 5.62
CA ALA A 317 -17.61 -9.21 4.45
C ALA A 317 -17.61 -8.24 3.25
N PRO A 318 -17.21 -8.66 2.04
CA PRO A 318 -17.20 -7.79 0.87
C PRO A 318 -18.54 -7.10 0.56
N ALA A 319 -19.65 -7.81 0.73
CA ALA A 319 -20.98 -7.25 0.54
C ALA A 319 -21.30 -6.10 1.51
N LEU A 320 -20.78 -6.15 2.74
CA LEU A 320 -20.87 -5.05 3.69
C LEU A 320 -20.13 -3.82 3.16
N LEU A 321 -18.90 -3.99 2.67
CA LEU A 321 -18.11 -2.90 2.10
C LEU A 321 -18.86 -2.22 0.93
N GLY A 322 -19.42 -3.05 0.01
CA GLY A 322 -20.21 -2.55 -1.11
C GLY A 322 -21.42 -1.71 -0.68
N ARG A 323 -22.16 -2.19 0.34
CA ARG A 323 -23.31 -1.46 0.91
C ARG A 323 -22.86 -0.15 1.55
N VAL A 324 -21.83 -0.19 2.40
CA VAL A 324 -21.31 0.99 3.11
C VAL A 324 -20.83 2.06 2.13
N VAL A 325 -20.00 1.70 1.15
CA VAL A 325 -19.46 2.68 0.19
C VAL A 325 -20.58 3.30 -0.65
N ARG A 326 -21.53 2.50 -1.15
CA ARG A 326 -22.67 3.03 -1.92
C ARG A 326 -23.47 4.05 -1.11
N GLN A 327 -23.86 3.70 0.12
CA GLN A 327 -24.62 4.59 1.00
C GLN A 327 -23.84 5.87 1.36
N SER A 328 -22.53 5.75 1.57
CA SER A 328 -21.67 6.90 1.90
C SER A 328 -21.53 7.85 0.71
N VAL A 329 -21.34 7.30 -0.52
CA VAL A 329 -21.29 8.12 -1.74
C VAL A 329 -22.61 8.86 -1.97
N GLU A 330 -23.75 8.17 -1.86
CA GLU A 330 -25.10 8.76 -1.98
C GLU A 330 -25.33 9.86 -0.93
N GLY A 331 -24.94 9.60 0.33
CA GLY A 331 -25.06 10.56 1.42
C GLY A 331 -24.19 11.80 1.21
N ALA A 332 -22.91 11.60 0.89
CA ALA A 332 -21.98 12.71 0.67
C ALA A 332 -22.38 13.56 -0.55
N ALA A 333 -22.81 12.93 -1.65
CA ALA A 333 -23.29 13.66 -2.83
C ALA A 333 -24.54 14.48 -2.52
N SER A 334 -25.49 13.94 -1.75
CA SER A 334 -26.71 14.63 -1.36
C SER A 334 -26.46 15.86 -0.47
N ALA A 335 -25.32 15.88 0.25
CA ALA A 335 -24.91 17.01 1.08
C ALA A 335 -24.36 18.20 0.28
N VAL A 336 -23.96 17.98 -0.98
CA VAL A 336 -23.43 19.02 -1.89
C VAL A 336 -24.53 19.44 -2.88
N PRO A 337 -25.03 20.68 -2.82
CA PRO A 337 -26.13 21.13 -3.68
C PRO A 337 -25.84 21.02 -5.17
N GLY A 338 -26.59 20.17 -5.87
CA GLY A 338 -26.50 20.00 -7.32
C GLY A 338 -25.37 19.08 -7.79
N LEU A 339 -24.72 18.33 -6.88
CA LEU A 339 -23.78 17.28 -7.21
C LEU A 339 -24.55 16.00 -7.54
N ASP A 340 -24.26 15.43 -8.71
CA ASP A 340 -24.62 14.08 -9.12
C ASP A 340 -23.41 13.17 -9.01
N ALA A 341 -23.62 11.94 -8.50
CA ALA A 341 -22.58 10.94 -8.31
C ALA A 341 -23.02 9.63 -8.91
N GLN A 342 -22.52 9.32 -10.09
CA GLN A 342 -22.85 8.10 -10.81
C GLN A 342 -21.80 7.03 -10.57
N LEU A 343 -22.20 5.89 -10.00
CA LEU A 343 -21.36 4.69 -9.89
C LEU A 343 -21.11 4.14 -11.30
N ASP A 344 -19.86 4.25 -11.76
CA ASP A 344 -19.39 3.69 -13.03
C ASP A 344 -18.93 2.24 -12.85
N HIS A 345 -18.16 1.97 -11.77
CA HIS A 345 -17.69 0.63 -11.42
C HIS A 345 -17.73 0.39 -9.92
N LEU A 346 -18.16 -0.80 -9.52
CA LEU A 346 -18.09 -1.26 -8.12
C LEU A 346 -17.84 -2.76 -8.11
N GLU A 347 -16.68 -3.16 -7.66
CA GLU A 347 -16.35 -4.55 -7.38
C GLU A 347 -16.01 -4.73 -5.89
N HIS A 348 -16.46 -5.84 -5.32
CA HIS A 348 -16.05 -6.24 -3.98
C HIS A 348 -15.89 -7.75 -3.92
N PHE A 349 -14.79 -8.21 -3.35
CA PHE A 349 -14.41 -9.62 -3.36
C PHE A 349 -13.55 -9.98 -2.15
N ARG A 350 -13.29 -11.27 -2.00
CA ARG A 350 -12.23 -11.82 -1.14
C ARG A 350 -11.08 -12.26 -2.02
N PRO A 351 -9.81 -12.02 -1.62
CA PRO A 351 -8.66 -12.59 -2.30
C PRO A 351 -8.77 -14.11 -2.42
N GLY A 352 -8.33 -14.65 -3.55
CA GLY A 352 -8.17 -16.08 -3.72
C GLY A 352 -6.98 -16.62 -2.93
N LYS A 353 -6.93 -17.94 -2.72
CA LYS A 353 -5.78 -18.58 -2.08
C LYS A 353 -4.50 -18.29 -2.86
N PRO A 354 -3.43 -17.80 -2.21
CA PRO A 354 -2.14 -17.57 -2.85
C PRO A 354 -1.57 -18.87 -3.44
N THR A 355 -1.21 -18.80 -4.72
CA THR A 355 -0.60 -19.92 -5.44
C THR A 355 0.62 -19.39 -6.19
N PRO A 356 1.79 -19.33 -5.53
CA PRO A 356 3.00 -18.78 -6.12
C PRO A 356 3.42 -19.50 -7.39
N THR A 357 3.85 -18.74 -8.41
CA THR A 357 4.42 -19.30 -9.64
C THR A 357 5.73 -20.02 -9.35
N HIS A 358 6.54 -19.45 -8.46
CA HIS A 358 7.81 -20.02 -7.99
C HIS A 358 7.90 -19.90 -6.47
N ARG A 359 8.60 -20.84 -5.84
CA ARG A 359 9.02 -20.75 -4.44
C ARG A 359 10.34 -21.46 -4.27
N PHE A 360 11.37 -20.71 -3.91
CA PHE A 360 12.73 -21.23 -3.69
C PHE A 360 13.14 -21.07 -2.22
N GLU A 361 13.73 -22.11 -1.65
CA GLU A 361 14.21 -22.11 -0.26
C GLU A 361 15.49 -21.29 -0.08
N GLY A 362 16.19 -20.95 -1.17
CA GLY A 362 17.40 -20.15 -1.19
C GLY A 362 17.78 -19.71 -2.60
N VAL A 363 18.82 -18.91 -2.70
CA VAL A 363 19.33 -18.39 -3.99
C VAL A 363 20.17 -19.43 -4.72
N THR A 364 20.88 -20.27 -3.99
CA THR A 364 21.66 -21.38 -4.57
C THR A 364 20.78 -22.62 -4.72
N ALA A 365 21.09 -23.42 -5.76
CA ALA A 365 20.39 -24.66 -6.04
C ALA A 365 20.58 -25.70 -4.94
#